data_e4972f9c78eafb59cf55436d27df4959
#
_entry.id   e4972f9c78eafb59cf55436d27df4959
#
_cell.length_a   1.000
_cell.length_b   1.000
_cell.length_c   1.000
_cell.angle_alpha   90.00
_cell.angle_beta   90.00
_cell.angle_gamma   90.00
#
_symmetry.space_group_name_H-M   'P 1'
#
loop_
_entity.id
_entity.type
_entity.pdbx_description
1 polymer ?
#
loop_
_entity_poly.entity_id
_entity_poly.type
_entity_poly.pdbx_seq_one_letter_code
_entity_poly.pdbx_strand_id
1 'polypeptide(L)'
;MGDFVISGTGGWDWFSIQLDNNTELMLYVLRDRAGATSALFGSFIMPDGTVQDIGPGSARAESTGQWLSPHTGATYPSGWLVELPEQQLVLTVTPQLQDQELYFPGAVFAGPTYWEGAVDVHVSGAGSPTGVGYVELTGYAPPVPSSQ
;
A
#
# COMPACT_ATOMS: atom_id res chain seq x y z
N MET A 1 19.68 -2.27 15.45
CA MET A 1 18.68 -2.26 14.37
C MET A 1 18.41 -0.80 14.08
N GLY A 2 18.93 -0.30 12.97
CA GLY A 2 18.84 1.12 12.66
C GLY A 2 17.41 1.51 12.32
N ASP A 3 16.95 2.58 12.96
CA ASP A 3 15.74 3.29 12.58
C ASP A 3 15.90 3.77 11.14
N PHE A 4 15.29 3.05 10.20
CA PHE A 4 15.11 3.52 8.84
C PHE A 4 14.00 4.58 8.83
N VAL A 5 14.20 5.64 9.60
CA VAL A 5 13.48 6.88 9.41
C VAL A 5 14.15 7.57 8.24
N ILE A 6 13.63 7.38 7.04
CA ILE A 6 14.03 8.24 5.92
C ILE A 6 13.58 9.65 6.31
N SER A 7 14.53 10.46 6.68
CA SER A 7 14.31 11.84 7.11
C SER A 7 13.51 12.58 6.03
N GLY A 8 12.30 13.04 6.39
CA GLY A 8 11.42 13.78 5.50
C GLY A 8 10.22 12.99 4.94
N THR A 9 10.11 11.70 5.19
CA THR A 9 8.92 10.92 4.80
C THR A 9 7.76 11.15 5.76
N GLY A 10 6.56 11.25 5.21
CA GLY A 10 5.30 11.25 5.95
C GLY A 10 4.76 9.84 6.19
N GLY A 11 5.27 8.86 5.45
CA GLY A 11 4.84 7.47 5.49
C GLY A 11 4.98 6.80 4.13
N TRP A 12 4.50 5.57 4.03
CA TRP A 12 4.48 4.80 2.79
C TRP A 12 3.20 3.99 2.66
N ASP A 13 2.87 3.68 1.42
CA ASP A 13 1.90 2.69 1.02
C ASP A 13 2.66 1.57 0.31
N TRP A 14 2.56 0.36 0.82
CA TRP A 14 3.21 -0.81 0.25
C TRP A 14 2.17 -1.81 -0.22
N PHE A 15 2.39 -2.35 -1.40
CA PHE A 15 1.53 -3.32 -2.05
C PHE A 15 2.31 -4.58 -2.37
N SER A 16 1.77 -5.73 -2.00
CA SER A 16 2.24 -7.05 -2.44
C SER A 16 1.06 -7.78 -3.06
N ILE A 17 1.11 -8.03 -4.36
CA ILE A 17 0.00 -8.56 -5.14
C ILE A 17 0.44 -9.84 -5.85
N GLN A 18 -0.38 -10.87 -5.79
CA GLN A 18 -0.21 -12.14 -6.47
C GLN A 18 -1.42 -12.37 -7.37
N LEU A 19 -1.18 -12.45 -8.68
CA LEU A 19 -2.22 -12.73 -9.67
C LEU A 19 -2.33 -14.23 -9.94
N ASP A 20 -3.51 -14.67 -10.34
CA ASP A 20 -3.81 -16.08 -10.63
C ASP A 20 -3.10 -16.63 -11.88
N ASN A 21 -2.51 -15.76 -12.69
CA ASN A 21 -1.63 -16.12 -13.81
C ASN A 21 -0.14 -16.26 -13.43
N ASN A 22 0.16 -16.34 -12.12
CA ASN A 22 1.52 -16.41 -11.55
C ASN A 22 2.40 -15.19 -11.83
N THR A 23 1.83 -14.04 -12.11
CA THR A 23 2.55 -12.77 -12.02
C THR A 23 2.42 -12.16 -10.63
N GLU A 24 3.45 -11.45 -10.19
CA GLU A 24 3.47 -10.78 -8.90
C GLU A 24 3.89 -9.32 -9.06
N LEU A 25 3.36 -8.47 -8.20
CA LEU A 25 3.70 -7.05 -8.13
C LEU A 25 4.05 -6.68 -6.71
N MET A 26 5.19 -6.06 -6.52
CA MET A 26 5.52 -5.35 -5.29
C MET A 26 5.70 -3.87 -5.62
N LEU A 27 5.04 -2.99 -4.88
CA LEU A 27 5.08 -1.55 -5.13
C LEU A 27 5.19 -0.79 -3.83
N TYR A 28 6.13 0.17 -3.76
CA TYR A 28 6.25 1.17 -2.72
C TYR A 28 5.86 2.54 -3.26
N VAL A 29 4.99 3.22 -2.53
CA VAL A 29 4.68 4.64 -2.71
C VAL A 29 5.12 5.37 -1.46
N LEU A 30 6.19 6.13 -1.54
CA LEU A 30 6.65 6.99 -0.44
C LEU A 30 5.94 8.34 -0.52
N ARG A 31 5.49 8.84 0.63
CA ARG A 31 4.84 10.14 0.75
C ARG A 31 5.70 11.08 1.57
N ASP A 32 5.68 12.35 1.23
CA ASP A 32 6.23 13.41 2.06
C ASP A 32 5.29 13.74 3.24
N ARG A 33 5.69 14.68 4.08
CA ARG A 33 4.88 15.09 5.23
C ARG A 33 3.60 15.85 4.86
N ALA A 34 3.51 16.34 3.63
CA ALA A 34 2.31 16.96 3.09
C ALA A 34 1.34 15.94 2.47
N GLY A 35 1.75 14.66 2.41
CA GLY A 35 0.96 13.57 1.84
C GLY A 35 1.13 13.39 0.33
N ALA A 36 2.00 14.18 -0.31
CA ALA A 36 2.28 14.01 -1.72
C ALA A 36 3.26 12.85 -1.98
N THR A 37 3.07 12.15 -3.10
CA THR A 37 4.01 11.10 -3.51
C THR A 37 5.39 11.70 -3.79
N SER A 38 6.38 11.28 -3.03
CA SER A 38 7.77 11.71 -3.18
C SER A 38 8.61 10.71 -3.98
N ALA A 39 8.25 9.43 -3.94
CA ALA A 39 8.88 8.38 -4.74
C ALA A 39 7.91 7.21 -4.96
N LEU A 40 8.07 6.53 -6.08
CA LEU A 40 7.38 5.28 -6.39
C LEU A 40 8.39 4.34 -7.04
N PHE A 41 8.46 3.10 -6.54
CA PHE A 41 9.32 2.06 -7.07
C PHE A 41 8.80 0.68 -6.69
N GLY A 42 9.24 -0.33 -7.40
CA GLY A 42 8.82 -1.70 -7.14
C GLY A 42 9.39 -2.69 -8.13
N SER A 43 8.77 -3.86 -8.19
CA SER A 43 9.14 -4.96 -9.06
C SER A 43 7.91 -5.66 -9.61
N PHE A 44 7.93 -5.97 -10.89
CA PHE A 44 6.95 -6.81 -11.56
C PHE A 44 7.63 -8.14 -11.92
N ILE A 45 7.07 -9.24 -11.43
CA ILE A 45 7.67 -10.57 -11.51
C ILE A 45 6.83 -11.42 -12.45
N MET A 46 7.45 -11.89 -13.52
CA MET A 46 6.83 -12.74 -14.52
C MET A 46 6.72 -14.19 -14.04
N PRO A 47 5.84 -15.02 -14.63
CA PRO A 47 5.69 -16.43 -14.22
C PRO A 47 6.94 -17.27 -14.33
N ASP A 48 7.91 -16.89 -15.18
CA ASP A 48 9.21 -17.56 -15.33
C ASP A 48 10.26 -17.09 -14.31
N GLY A 49 9.89 -16.17 -13.42
CA GLY A 49 10.79 -15.58 -12.42
C GLY A 49 11.56 -14.36 -12.90
N THR A 50 11.38 -13.95 -14.16
CA THR A 50 11.99 -12.71 -14.66
C THR A 50 11.44 -11.51 -13.90
N VAL A 51 12.32 -10.64 -13.42
CA VAL A 51 11.99 -9.43 -12.67
C VAL A 51 12.17 -8.21 -13.57
N GLN A 52 11.15 -7.37 -13.60
CA GLN A 52 11.17 -6.06 -14.23
C GLN A 52 11.09 -5.00 -13.13
N ASP A 53 12.08 -4.12 -13.09
CA ASP A 53 12.07 -3.02 -12.13
C ASP A 53 11.03 -1.97 -12.52
N ILE A 54 10.29 -1.49 -11.53
CA ILE A 54 9.36 -0.38 -11.65
C ILE A 54 10.02 0.85 -11.03
N GLY A 55 10.28 1.84 -11.87
CA GLY A 55 10.87 3.10 -11.44
C GLY A 55 9.88 4.26 -11.48
N PRO A 56 10.36 5.48 -11.20
CA PRO A 56 9.56 6.69 -11.30
C PRO A 56 8.93 6.87 -12.68
N GLY A 57 7.63 7.10 -12.73
CA GLY A 57 6.87 7.25 -13.96
C GLY A 57 6.42 5.95 -14.65
N SER A 58 6.90 4.78 -14.19
CA SER A 58 6.50 3.48 -14.74
C SER A 58 5.27 2.88 -14.09
N ALA A 59 4.78 3.47 -13.02
CA ALA A 59 3.53 3.08 -12.37
C ALA A 59 2.82 4.30 -11.76
N ARG A 60 1.53 4.15 -11.51
CA ARG A 60 0.70 5.11 -10.79
C ARG A 60 -0.24 4.34 -9.87
N ALA A 61 -0.38 4.81 -8.64
CA ALA A 61 -1.34 4.29 -7.69
C ALA A 61 -2.19 5.43 -7.13
N GLU A 62 -3.49 5.34 -7.31
CA GLU A 62 -4.46 6.32 -6.82
C GLU A 62 -5.50 5.66 -5.93
N SER A 63 -5.81 6.30 -4.81
CA SER A 63 -6.91 5.86 -3.96
C SER A 63 -8.26 6.13 -4.63
N THR A 64 -9.15 5.14 -4.56
CA THR A 64 -10.53 5.25 -5.07
C THR A 64 -11.55 5.52 -3.98
N GLY A 65 -11.15 5.47 -2.71
CA GLY A 65 -12.03 5.71 -1.57
C GLY A 65 -11.24 5.97 -0.28
N GLN A 66 -11.98 6.17 0.79
CA GLN A 66 -11.41 6.43 2.12
C GLN A 66 -12.19 5.68 3.19
N TRP A 67 -11.51 5.35 4.26
CA TRP A 67 -12.10 4.78 5.46
C TRP A 67 -11.65 5.56 6.71
N LEU A 68 -12.62 5.97 7.51
CA LEU A 68 -12.37 6.65 8.78
C LEU A 68 -12.32 5.63 9.91
N SER A 69 -11.18 5.53 10.58
CA SER A 69 -11.02 4.62 11.71
C SER A 69 -11.89 5.04 12.90
N PRO A 70 -12.72 4.14 13.42
CA PRO A 70 -13.45 4.39 14.68
C PRO A 70 -12.54 4.31 15.91
N HIS A 71 -11.31 3.79 15.76
CA HIS A 71 -10.38 3.59 16.86
C HIS A 71 -9.51 4.83 17.11
N THR A 72 -8.98 5.41 16.03
CA THR A 72 -7.99 6.49 16.11
C THR A 72 -8.46 7.81 15.51
N GLY A 73 -9.54 7.79 14.71
CA GLY A 73 -9.98 8.93 13.92
C GLY A 73 -9.09 9.21 12.70
N ALA A 74 -8.12 8.33 12.40
CA ALA A 74 -7.32 8.43 11.19
C ALA A 74 -8.18 8.14 9.94
N THR A 75 -7.90 8.85 8.85
CA THR A 75 -8.51 8.58 7.56
C THR A 75 -7.49 7.90 6.66
N TYR A 76 -7.76 6.65 6.29
CA TYR A 76 -6.93 5.86 5.40
C TYR A 76 -7.49 5.85 3.99
N PRO A 77 -6.64 5.79 2.95
CA PRO A 77 -7.12 5.40 1.63
C PRO A 77 -7.71 3.98 1.71
N SER A 78 -8.75 3.74 0.94
CA SER A 78 -9.46 2.47 0.92
C SER A 78 -9.92 2.14 -0.49
N GLY A 79 -9.24 1.20 -1.11
CA GLY A 79 -9.36 0.90 -2.53
C GLY A 79 -8.41 1.73 -3.38
N TRP A 80 -7.86 1.11 -4.43
CA TRP A 80 -6.87 1.74 -5.30
C TRP A 80 -7.05 1.33 -6.76
N LEU A 81 -6.67 2.24 -7.62
CA LEU A 81 -6.39 1.98 -9.03
C LEU A 81 -4.88 2.03 -9.22
N VAL A 82 -4.30 0.92 -9.67
CA VAL A 82 -2.86 0.83 -9.96
C VAL A 82 -2.68 0.63 -11.45
N GLU A 83 -1.96 1.54 -12.08
CA GLU A 83 -1.67 1.53 -13.51
C GLU A 83 -0.21 1.18 -13.76
N LEU A 84 0.03 0.21 -14.62
CA LEU A 84 1.35 -0.22 -15.10
C LEU A 84 1.38 -0.10 -16.63
N PRO A 85 1.73 1.09 -17.17
CA PRO A 85 1.63 1.35 -18.61
C PRO A 85 2.50 0.44 -19.47
N GLU A 86 3.71 0.12 -19.03
CA GLU A 86 4.64 -0.74 -19.78
C GLU A 86 4.13 -2.18 -19.88
N GLN A 87 3.46 -2.66 -18.83
CA GLN A 87 2.83 -3.98 -18.79
C GLN A 87 1.42 -3.97 -19.38
N GLN A 88 0.89 -2.80 -19.72
CA GLN A 88 -0.48 -2.59 -20.20
C GLN A 88 -1.54 -3.16 -19.22
N LEU A 89 -1.31 -2.97 -17.93
CA LEU A 89 -2.18 -3.45 -16.86
C LEU A 89 -2.79 -2.29 -16.08
N VAL A 90 -4.05 -2.47 -15.72
CA VAL A 90 -4.76 -1.62 -14.76
C VAL A 90 -5.39 -2.53 -13.72
N LEU A 91 -4.98 -2.37 -12.48
CA LEU A 91 -5.43 -3.17 -11.36
C LEU A 91 -6.40 -2.35 -10.50
N THR A 92 -7.55 -2.94 -10.21
CA THR A 92 -8.45 -2.46 -9.15
C THR A 92 -8.17 -3.28 -7.90
N VAL A 93 -7.76 -2.61 -6.83
CA VAL A 93 -7.40 -3.21 -5.54
C VAL A 93 -8.45 -2.82 -4.52
N THR A 94 -9.08 -3.81 -3.89
CA THR A 94 -10.20 -3.59 -2.96
C THR A 94 -9.93 -4.29 -1.63
N PRO A 95 -9.98 -3.58 -0.47
CA PRO A 95 -9.86 -4.21 0.84
C PRO A 95 -10.93 -5.28 1.05
N GLN A 96 -10.54 -6.45 1.56
CA GLN A 96 -11.50 -7.49 1.96
C GLN A 96 -12.31 -7.08 3.19
N LEU A 97 -11.68 -6.31 4.08
CA LEU A 97 -12.31 -5.66 5.23
C LEU A 97 -11.85 -4.20 5.28
N GLN A 98 -12.74 -3.31 5.68
CA GLN A 98 -12.38 -1.89 5.86
C GLN A 98 -11.49 -1.71 7.09
N ASP A 99 -11.89 -2.31 8.20
CA ASP A 99 -11.18 -2.20 9.49
C ASP A 99 -10.11 -3.30 9.60
N GLN A 100 -8.93 -2.98 9.13
CA GLN A 100 -7.71 -3.76 9.30
C GLN A 100 -6.61 -2.90 9.94
N GLU A 101 -7.02 -1.88 10.72
CA GLU A 101 -6.10 -1.04 11.47
C GLU A 101 -5.47 -1.82 12.63
N LEU A 102 -4.16 -1.76 12.74
CA LEU A 102 -3.40 -2.26 13.87
C LEU A 102 -3.32 -1.17 14.92
N TYR A 103 -4.19 -1.28 15.91
CA TYR A 103 -4.38 -0.34 16.99
C TYR A 103 -4.22 -1.04 18.34
N PHE A 104 -3.35 -0.51 19.20
CA PHE A 104 -3.03 -1.11 20.49
C PHE A 104 -3.29 -0.11 21.63
N PRO A 105 -4.55 0.03 22.10
CA PRO A 105 -4.88 0.93 23.19
C PRO A 105 -4.25 0.44 24.49
N GLY A 106 -3.52 1.31 25.19
CA GLY A 106 -2.94 1.01 26.50
C GLY A 106 -1.74 0.05 26.46
N ALA A 107 -1.15 -0.17 25.30
CA ALA A 107 0.03 -1.02 25.16
C ALA A 107 1.24 -0.39 25.85
N VAL A 108 1.96 -1.21 26.60
CA VAL A 108 3.28 -0.86 27.18
C VAL A 108 4.32 -0.60 26.09
N PHE A 109 4.06 -1.08 24.89
CA PHE A 109 4.85 -0.84 23.69
C PHE A 109 4.09 0.10 22.76
N ALA A 110 4.50 1.35 22.73
CA ALA A 110 4.00 2.34 21.78
C ALA A 110 4.57 2.02 20.38
N GLY A 111 4.00 1.04 19.69
CA GLY A 111 4.26 0.83 18.28
C GLY A 111 3.49 1.84 17.42
N PRO A 112 3.92 2.09 16.18
CA PRO A 112 3.17 2.93 15.28
C PRO A 112 1.81 2.31 14.99
N THR A 113 0.77 3.13 14.98
CA THR A 113 -0.54 2.73 14.48
C THR A 113 -0.51 2.81 12.95
N TYR A 114 -0.92 1.74 12.29
CA TYR A 114 -0.96 1.65 10.83
C TYR A 114 -2.08 0.72 10.37
N TRP A 115 -2.44 0.78 9.12
CA TRP A 115 -3.39 -0.13 8.51
C TRP A 115 -2.62 -1.16 7.67
N GLU A 116 -2.94 -2.42 7.85
CA GLU A 116 -2.31 -3.51 7.11
C GLU A 116 -3.34 -4.60 6.87
N GLY A 117 -3.61 -4.91 5.60
CA GLY A 117 -4.72 -5.79 5.36
C GLY A 117 -4.76 -6.49 4.01
N ALA A 118 -5.54 -7.58 4.00
CA ALA A 118 -5.81 -8.38 2.82
C ALA A 118 -6.69 -7.62 1.83
N VAL A 119 -6.37 -7.75 0.55
CA VAL A 119 -7.08 -7.13 -0.56
C VAL A 119 -7.38 -8.14 -1.66
N ASP A 120 -8.48 -7.90 -2.36
CA ASP A 120 -8.79 -8.56 -3.62
C ASP A 120 -8.32 -7.69 -4.79
N VAL A 121 -7.89 -8.32 -5.86
CA VAL A 121 -7.37 -7.63 -7.04
C VAL A 121 -8.08 -8.11 -8.29
N HIS A 122 -8.47 -7.17 -9.12
CA HIS A 122 -9.03 -7.41 -10.44
C HIS A 122 -8.25 -6.64 -11.49
N VAL A 123 -7.82 -7.31 -12.54
CA VAL A 123 -7.05 -6.69 -13.63
C VAL A 123 -7.96 -6.51 -14.82
N SER A 124 -8.02 -5.29 -15.36
CA SER A 124 -8.70 -5.02 -16.64
C SER A 124 -7.74 -5.23 -17.80
N GLY A 125 -8.23 -5.84 -18.88
CA GLY A 125 -7.46 -6.10 -20.08
C GLY A 125 -7.57 -7.54 -20.56
N ALA A 126 -6.63 -7.96 -21.39
CA ALA A 126 -6.62 -9.30 -21.97
C ALA A 126 -6.50 -10.39 -20.91
N GLY A 127 -7.46 -11.31 -20.91
CA GLY A 127 -7.51 -12.42 -19.94
C GLY A 127 -8.07 -12.06 -18.57
N SER A 128 -8.19 -10.77 -18.24
CA SER A 128 -8.78 -10.25 -16.99
C SER A 128 -8.42 -11.09 -15.74
N PRO A 129 -7.14 -11.31 -15.43
CA PRO A 129 -6.77 -12.11 -14.27
C PRO A 129 -7.28 -11.47 -12.99
N THR A 130 -7.56 -12.29 -12.00
CA THR A 130 -7.83 -11.87 -10.63
C THR A 130 -6.64 -12.19 -9.75
N GLY A 131 -6.69 -11.75 -8.52
CA GLY A 131 -5.65 -12.05 -7.56
C GLY A 131 -6.00 -11.61 -6.17
N VAL A 132 -5.06 -11.79 -5.32
CA VAL A 132 -5.10 -11.34 -3.92
C VAL A 132 -3.84 -10.59 -3.60
N GLY A 133 -3.88 -9.85 -2.52
CA GLY A 133 -2.70 -9.14 -2.08
C GLY A 133 -2.80 -8.69 -0.63
N TYR A 134 -1.80 -7.94 -0.26
CA TYR A 134 -1.65 -7.33 1.04
C TYR A 134 -1.19 -5.90 0.87
N VAL A 135 -1.78 -4.98 1.63
CA VAL A 135 -1.43 -3.55 1.57
C VAL A 135 -1.09 -3.07 2.97
N GLU A 136 0.00 -2.34 3.11
CA GLU A 136 0.41 -1.68 4.35
C GLU A 136 0.41 -0.16 4.14
N LEU A 137 -0.23 0.55 5.05
CA LEU A 137 -0.39 2.00 5.02
C LEU A 137 0.13 2.60 6.32
N THR A 138 1.18 3.40 6.25
CA THR A 138 1.77 4.05 7.40
C THR A 138 1.68 5.57 7.32
N GLY A 139 1.75 6.25 8.49
CA GLY A 139 1.79 7.71 8.55
C GLY A 139 0.45 8.41 8.38
N TYR A 140 -0.67 7.69 8.47
CA TYR A 140 -2.03 8.26 8.43
C TYR A 140 -2.59 8.53 9.83
N ALA A 141 -2.25 7.69 10.80
CA ALA A 141 -2.68 7.87 12.17
C ALA A 141 -1.88 8.99 12.85
N PRO A 142 -2.52 9.76 13.75
CA PRO A 142 -1.78 10.75 14.54
C PRO A 142 -0.74 10.03 15.42
N PRO A 143 0.41 10.68 15.70
CA PRO A 143 1.39 10.13 16.63
C PRO A 143 0.74 9.90 18.00
N VAL A 144 1.02 8.74 18.60
CA VAL A 144 0.57 8.45 19.96
C VAL A 144 1.24 9.46 20.91
N PRO A 145 0.48 10.20 21.73
CA PRO A 145 1.08 11.09 22.71
C PRO A 145 2.01 10.30 23.62
N SER A 146 3.28 10.70 23.69
CA SER A 146 4.19 10.13 24.68
C SER A 146 3.61 10.46 26.07
N SER A 147 3.28 9.46 26.85
CA SER A 147 2.93 9.62 28.26
C SER A 147 4.11 10.28 28.99
N GLN A 148 3.89 11.51 29.46
CA GLN A 148 4.81 12.18 30.39
C GLN A 148 4.78 11.47 31.73
#